data_0a06a74a1d2946409ec559422e448a4e
#
_entry.id   0a06a74a1d2946409ec559422e448a4e
#
_cell.length_a   1.000
_cell.length_b   1.000
_cell.length_c   1.000
_cell.angle_alpha   90.00
_cell.angle_beta   90.00
_cell.angle_gamma   90.00
#
_symmetry.space_group_name_H-M   'P 1'
#
loop_
_entity.id
_entity.type
_entity.pdbx_description
1 polymer ?
#
loop_
_entity_poly.entity_id
_entity_poly.type
_entity_poly.pdbx_seq_one_letter_code
_entity_poly.pdbx_strand_id
1 'polypeptide(L)'
;MNNPLVSIIINNYNYGQFLQEAIDSALNQTYLNTEVVVVDDGSTDNSQDIIKSYGDKIIPILKANGGQASAFNAGFAASRGDIICFLDSDDMFMPEKVAQIVDVFSSHQNLGWCYHPLQLIDNNTGTISQNSYDWSSGEYDLRAALKKGKLRGKIPCIPATSGLCFTRSLLEQILPMPEADAVSIGDTYLKFTALALSEGFALAKELATQRIHATNAFTLRQDKQQLIARIHTLTAYWMRINFPFIKNFANNLFAVGIGFYWRTGGIEAAYQKVVQSYFSSLLPLERLEINFRAFYHCLK
;
A
#
# COMPACT_ATOMS: atom_id res chain seq x y z
N MET A 1 4.68 -19.78 -13.85
CA MET A 1 5.67 -20.16 -12.80
C MET A 1 5.26 -21.52 -12.25
N ASN A 2 6.16 -22.51 -12.23
CA ASN A 2 5.84 -23.81 -11.63
C ASN A 2 6.15 -23.76 -10.14
N ASN A 3 5.12 -23.78 -9.28
CA ASN A 3 5.22 -23.78 -7.82
C ASN A 3 6.08 -22.64 -7.21
N PRO A 4 5.77 -21.36 -7.46
CA PRO A 4 6.57 -20.24 -6.97
C PRO A 4 6.53 -20.16 -5.43
N LEU A 5 7.64 -19.73 -4.82
CA LEU A 5 7.63 -19.38 -3.39
C LEU A 5 6.86 -18.07 -3.20
N VAL A 6 5.95 -18.02 -2.23
CA VAL A 6 5.21 -16.82 -1.88
C VAL A 6 5.63 -16.32 -0.50
N SER A 7 6.11 -15.09 -0.42
CA SER A 7 6.37 -14.43 0.86
C SER A 7 5.15 -13.63 1.30
N ILE A 8 4.66 -13.91 2.49
CA ILE A 8 3.63 -13.10 3.15
C ILE A 8 4.36 -12.17 4.12
N ILE A 9 4.30 -10.86 3.87
CA ILE A 9 4.95 -9.84 4.71
C ILE A 9 3.90 -9.19 5.58
N ILE A 10 4.00 -9.37 6.90
CA ILE A 10 3.13 -8.77 7.90
C ILE A 10 3.87 -7.59 8.53
N ASN A 11 3.32 -6.37 8.40
CA ASN A 11 3.84 -5.17 9.05
C ASN A 11 3.06 -4.89 10.32
N ASN A 12 3.77 -4.75 11.44
CA ASN A 12 3.19 -4.52 12.75
C ASN A 12 3.79 -3.30 13.46
N TYR A 13 2.93 -2.51 14.10
CA TYR A 13 3.30 -1.51 15.09
C TYR A 13 2.17 -1.31 16.10
N ASN A 14 2.36 -1.81 17.35
CA ASN A 14 1.41 -1.72 18.44
C ASN A 14 0.02 -2.31 18.16
N TYR A 15 -0.04 -3.42 17.44
CA TYR A 15 -1.26 -4.20 17.17
C TYR A 15 -1.20 -5.62 17.75
N GLY A 16 -0.52 -5.82 18.88
CA GLY A 16 -0.39 -7.14 19.52
C GLY A 16 -1.73 -7.84 19.75
N GLN A 17 -2.80 -7.10 20.02
CA GLN A 17 -4.15 -7.68 20.20
C GLN A 17 -4.72 -8.39 18.95
N PHE A 18 -4.22 -8.08 17.75
CA PHE A 18 -4.69 -8.66 16.48
C PHE A 18 -3.63 -9.52 15.80
N LEU A 19 -2.36 -9.29 16.14
CA LEU A 19 -1.21 -9.84 15.45
C LEU A 19 -1.22 -11.38 15.38
N GLN A 20 -1.70 -12.06 16.43
CA GLN A 20 -1.78 -13.51 16.44
C GLN A 20 -2.72 -14.02 15.33
N GLU A 21 -3.90 -13.43 15.18
CA GLU A 21 -4.86 -13.83 14.14
C GLU A 21 -4.29 -13.58 12.73
N ALA A 22 -3.58 -12.47 12.52
CA ALA A 22 -2.91 -12.17 11.27
C ALA A 22 -1.86 -13.24 10.92
N ILE A 23 -0.97 -13.59 11.87
CA ILE A 23 0.08 -14.60 11.67
C ILE A 23 -0.55 -15.96 11.42
N ASP A 24 -1.54 -16.37 12.21
CA ASP A 24 -2.22 -17.66 12.06
C ASP A 24 -2.90 -17.75 10.69
N SER A 25 -3.52 -16.69 10.21
CA SER A 25 -4.14 -16.64 8.88
C SER A 25 -3.12 -16.80 7.74
N ALA A 26 -1.92 -16.26 7.92
CA ALA A 26 -0.82 -16.38 6.97
C ALA A 26 -0.21 -17.80 6.96
N LEU A 27 -0.09 -18.44 8.12
CA LEU A 27 0.44 -19.79 8.26
C LEU A 27 -0.53 -20.87 7.78
N ASN A 28 -1.85 -20.59 7.82
CA ASN A 28 -2.90 -21.55 7.45
C ASN A 28 -3.38 -21.43 6.00
N GLN A 29 -2.52 -20.99 5.09
CA GLN A 29 -2.86 -20.94 3.67
C GLN A 29 -2.90 -22.33 3.04
N THR A 30 -3.84 -22.54 2.10
CA THR A 30 -3.97 -23.83 1.38
C THR A 30 -2.83 -24.08 0.39
N TYR A 31 -2.13 -23.04 -0.04
CA TYR A 31 -0.91 -23.12 -0.83
C TYR A 31 0.29 -23.28 0.10
N LEU A 32 1.04 -24.37 -0.04
CA LEU A 32 2.04 -24.78 0.95
C LEU A 32 3.43 -24.16 0.78
N ASN A 33 3.79 -23.73 -0.45
CA ASN A 33 5.11 -23.15 -0.71
C ASN A 33 5.16 -21.67 -0.33
N THR A 34 5.04 -21.41 0.98
CA THR A 34 5.00 -20.05 1.55
C THR A 34 6.07 -19.84 2.61
N GLU A 35 6.47 -18.60 2.80
CA GLU A 35 7.18 -18.13 3.99
C GLU A 35 6.44 -16.92 4.58
N VAL A 36 6.47 -16.76 5.89
CA VAL A 36 5.83 -15.65 6.60
C VAL A 36 6.92 -14.79 7.25
N VAL A 37 7.01 -13.55 6.83
CA VAL A 37 7.94 -12.55 7.39
C VAL A 37 7.13 -11.57 8.24
N VAL A 38 7.43 -11.48 9.52
CA VAL A 38 6.74 -10.56 10.44
C VAL A 38 7.68 -9.45 10.86
N VAL A 39 7.36 -8.22 10.47
CA VAL A 39 8.15 -7.04 10.78
C VAL A 39 7.50 -6.26 11.91
N ASP A 40 8.16 -6.19 13.05
CA ASP A 40 7.79 -5.32 14.16
C ASP A 40 8.56 -4.00 14.07
N ASP A 41 7.85 -2.92 13.78
CA ASP A 41 8.41 -1.59 13.61
C ASP A 41 8.56 -0.83 14.94
N GLY A 42 9.13 -1.49 15.95
CA GLY A 42 9.45 -0.90 17.25
C GLY A 42 8.25 -0.78 18.19
N SER A 43 7.40 -1.80 18.24
CA SER A 43 6.25 -1.84 19.16
C SER A 43 6.66 -1.77 20.63
N THR A 44 5.78 -1.16 21.40
CA THR A 44 5.92 -1.01 22.87
C THR A 44 4.89 -1.83 23.67
N ASP A 45 4.00 -2.50 22.96
CA ASP A 45 3.01 -3.45 23.51
C ASP A 45 3.60 -4.88 23.56
N ASN A 46 2.73 -5.89 23.71
CA ASN A 46 3.12 -7.30 23.75
C ASN A 46 3.43 -7.94 22.38
N SER A 47 3.50 -7.16 21.29
CA SER A 47 3.72 -7.65 19.93
C SER A 47 4.98 -8.51 19.82
N GLN A 48 6.09 -8.08 20.41
CA GLN A 48 7.36 -8.81 20.33
C GLN A 48 7.32 -10.17 21.03
N ASP A 49 6.57 -10.30 22.12
CA ASP A 49 6.42 -11.58 22.82
C ASP A 49 5.56 -12.55 22.02
N ILE A 50 4.51 -12.05 21.37
CA ILE A 50 3.71 -12.83 20.42
C ILE A 50 4.60 -13.33 19.28
N ILE A 51 5.37 -12.47 18.62
CA ILE A 51 6.27 -12.84 17.53
C ILE A 51 7.25 -13.94 17.97
N LYS A 52 7.89 -13.78 19.13
CA LYS A 52 8.83 -14.77 19.68
C LYS A 52 8.17 -16.12 19.93
N SER A 53 6.89 -16.16 20.28
CA SER A 53 6.18 -17.40 20.56
C SER A 53 6.02 -18.32 19.34
N TYR A 54 6.13 -17.79 18.13
CA TYR A 54 6.03 -18.58 16.89
C TYR A 54 7.32 -19.32 16.52
N GLY A 55 8.47 -18.96 17.12
CA GLY A 55 9.76 -19.63 16.84
C GLY A 55 10.08 -19.66 15.35
N ASP A 56 10.50 -20.83 14.86
CA ASP A 56 10.96 -21.02 13.48
C ASP A 56 9.81 -21.07 12.44
N LYS A 57 8.56 -20.93 12.85
CA LYS A 57 7.43 -20.91 11.91
C LYS A 57 7.35 -19.64 11.09
N ILE A 58 7.99 -18.57 11.54
CA ILE A 58 8.01 -17.26 10.89
C ILE A 58 9.44 -16.71 10.83
N ILE A 59 9.66 -15.73 9.98
CA ILE A 59 10.91 -14.96 9.91
C ILE A 59 10.67 -13.63 10.65
N PRO A 60 11.12 -13.48 11.90
CA PRO A 60 10.89 -12.28 12.68
C PRO A 60 11.92 -11.18 12.34
N ILE A 61 11.46 -9.95 12.13
CA ILE A 61 12.29 -8.76 11.97
C ILE A 61 11.86 -7.74 13.03
N LEU A 62 12.70 -7.54 14.04
CA LEU A 62 12.48 -6.57 15.11
C LEU A 62 13.38 -5.36 14.85
N LYS A 63 12.81 -4.17 14.64
CA LYS A 63 13.55 -2.96 14.30
C LYS A 63 13.09 -1.74 15.10
N ALA A 64 13.86 -0.68 15.10
CA ALA A 64 13.40 0.62 15.59
C ALA A 64 12.31 1.18 14.67
N ASN A 65 11.35 1.94 15.23
CA ASN A 65 10.26 2.52 14.46
C ASN A 65 10.79 3.43 13.34
N GLY A 66 10.33 3.17 12.14
CA GLY A 66 10.65 3.92 10.93
C GLY A 66 9.42 4.12 10.01
N GLY A 67 8.24 3.68 10.47
CA GLY A 67 6.99 3.76 9.73
C GLY A 67 6.79 2.66 8.69
N GLN A 68 5.62 2.65 8.06
CA GLN A 68 5.18 1.57 7.17
C GLN A 68 6.14 1.32 6.00
N ALA A 69 6.71 2.37 5.40
CA ALA A 69 7.68 2.23 4.32
C ALA A 69 8.92 1.45 4.77
N SER A 70 9.45 1.78 5.94
CA SER A 70 10.60 1.10 6.53
C SER A 70 10.29 -0.35 6.87
N ALA A 71 9.07 -0.64 7.35
CA ALA A 71 8.64 -2.01 7.60
C ALA A 71 8.54 -2.82 6.30
N PHE A 72 7.99 -2.25 5.23
CA PHE A 72 7.93 -2.90 3.91
C PHE A 72 9.32 -3.17 3.33
N ASN A 73 10.24 -2.20 3.43
CA ASN A 73 11.62 -2.38 2.98
C ASN A 73 12.32 -3.52 3.73
N ALA A 74 12.20 -3.54 5.05
CA ALA A 74 12.82 -4.58 5.89
C ALA A 74 12.22 -5.97 5.60
N GLY A 75 10.88 -6.06 5.47
CA GLY A 75 10.20 -7.30 5.15
C GLY A 75 10.58 -7.83 3.76
N PHE A 76 10.63 -6.96 2.76
CA PHE A 76 11.05 -7.35 1.42
C PHE A 76 12.51 -7.81 1.38
N ALA A 77 13.41 -7.11 2.05
CA ALA A 77 14.83 -7.49 2.12
C ALA A 77 15.05 -8.86 2.80
N ALA A 78 14.20 -9.24 3.74
CA ALA A 78 14.27 -10.54 4.44
C ALA A 78 13.54 -11.67 3.68
N SER A 79 12.67 -11.33 2.73
CA SER A 79 11.87 -12.29 1.97
C SER A 79 12.62 -12.87 0.77
N ARG A 80 12.21 -14.07 0.32
CA ARG A 80 12.83 -14.78 -0.82
C ARG A 80 11.82 -15.22 -1.89
N GLY A 81 10.52 -15.03 -1.64
CA GLY A 81 9.46 -15.46 -2.54
C GLY A 81 9.50 -14.77 -3.90
N ASP A 82 9.05 -15.46 -4.94
CA ASP A 82 8.84 -14.94 -6.29
C ASP A 82 7.64 -13.98 -6.34
N ILE A 83 6.68 -14.22 -5.46
CA ILE A 83 5.46 -13.43 -5.27
C ILE A 83 5.46 -12.91 -3.83
N ILE A 84 5.10 -11.65 -3.66
CA ILE A 84 5.01 -10.98 -2.36
C ILE A 84 3.57 -10.58 -2.11
N CYS A 85 3.00 -11.00 -0.99
CA CYS A 85 1.69 -10.58 -0.51
C CYS A 85 1.87 -9.79 0.79
N PHE A 86 1.35 -8.57 0.84
CA PHE A 86 1.37 -7.76 2.06
C PHE A 86 0.13 -8.01 2.92
N LEU A 87 0.29 -7.95 4.23
CA LEU A 87 -0.78 -8.10 5.21
C LEU A 87 -0.56 -7.08 6.36
N ASP A 88 -1.54 -6.24 6.62
CA ASP A 88 -1.56 -5.41 7.83
C ASP A 88 -1.87 -6.29 9.05
N SER A 89 -1.22 -6.04 10.18
CA SER A 89 -1.28 -6.89 11.37
C SER A 89 -2.64 -6.90 12.10
N ASP A 90 -3.56 -6.02 11.70
CA ASP A 90 -4.95 -5.99 12.18
C ASP A 90 -5.95 -6.68 11.22
N ASP A 91 -5.46 -7.22 10.07
CA ASP A 91 -6.25 -7.91 9.06
C ASP A 91 -6.00 -9.43 9.05
N MET A 92 -6.77 -10.17 8.24
CA MET A 92 -6.62 -11.62 8.08
C MET A 92 -6.74 -12.02 6.62
N PHE A 93 -5.95 -13.02 6.20
CA PHE A 93 -6.12 -13.67 4.90
C PHE A 93 -7.17 -14.78 4.95
N MET A 94 -7.93 -14.93 3.87
CA MET A 94 -8.72 -16.14 3.67
C MET A 94 -7.82 -17.33 3.29
N PRO A 95 -8.17 -18.56 3.67
CA PRO A 95 -7.29 -19.72 3.48
C PRO A 95 -6.83 -19.95 2.03
N GLU A 96 -7.67 -19.64 1.06
CA GLU A 96 -7.38 -19.84 -0.36
C GLU A 96 -6.67 -18.66 -1.04
N LYS A 97 -6.38 -17.57 -0.32
CA LYS A 97 -5.84 -16.36 -0.94
C LYS A 97 -4.58 -16.63 -1.76
N VAL A 98 -3.58 -17.23 -1.16
CA VAL A 98 -2.30 -17.44 -1.84
C VAL A 98 -2.46 -18.34 -3.05
N ALA A 99 -3.26 -19.40 -2.96
CA ALA A 99 -3.54 -20.28 -4.09
C ALA A 99 -4.17 -19.52 -5.27
N GLN A 100 -5.14 -18.63 -5.00
CA GLN A 100 -5.79 -17.83 -6.03
C GLN A 100 -4.83 -16.81 -6.68
N ILE A 101 -3.95 -16.19 -5.89
CA ILE A 101 -2.94 -15.26 -6.41
C ILE A 101 -1.91 -15.99 -7.28
N VAL A 102 -1.45 -17.16 -6.85
CA VAL A 102 -0.52 -17.99 -7.65
C VAL A 102 -1.16 -18.41 -8.97
N ASP A 103 -2.46 -18.78 -8.96
CA ASP A 103 -3.20 -19.13 -10.18
C ASP A 103 -3.23 -17.95 -11.17
N VAL A 104 -3.54 -16.74 -10.70
CA VAL A 104 -3.51 -15.53 -11.55
C VAL A 104 -2.14 -15.33 -12.19
N PHE A 105 -1.05 -15.31 -11.40
CA PHE A 105 0.29 -15.09 -11.95
C PHE A 105 0.81 -16.24 -12.83
N SER A 106 0.27 -17.45 -12.65
CA SER A 106 0.63 -18.61 -13.48
C SER A 106 -0.15 -18.66 -14.80
N SER A 107 -1.40 -18.19 -14.79
CA SER A 107 -2.29 -18.21 -15.97
C SER A 107 -2.10 -17.01 -16.89
N HIS A 108 -1.51 -15.91 -16.40
CA HIS A 108 -1.33 -14.67 -17.14
C HIS A 108 0.15 -14.28 -17.18
N GLN A 109 0.66 -13.98 -18.38
CA GLN A 109 2.07 -13.59 -18.55
C GLN A 109 2.26 -12.08 -18.32
N ASN A 110 3.45 -11.70 -17.90
CA ASN A 110 3.91 -10.30 -17.77
C ASN A 110 3.18 -9.45 -16.72
N LEU A 111 2.38 -10.04 -15.84
CA LEU A 111 1.77 -9.30 -14.74
C LEU A 111 2.81 -9.00 -13.65
N GLY A 112 2.85 -7.75 -13.18
CA GLY A 112 3.67 -7.37 -12.03
C GLY A 112 2.87 -7.25 -10.74
N TRP A 113 1.55 -7.04 -10.81
CA TRP A 113 0.70 -6.88 -9.64
C TRP A 113 -0.64 -7.61 -9.80
N CYS A 114 -1.18 -8.05 -8.66
CA CYS A 114 -2.55 -8.55 -8.56
C CYS A 114 -3.22 -7.92 -7.33
N TYR A 115 -4.34 -7.22 -7.54
CA TYR A 115 -5.12 -6.58 -6.48
C TYR A 115 -6.49 -7.22 -6.35
N HIS A 116 -6.99 -7.31 -5.12
CA HIS A 116 -8.32 -7.85 -4.83
C HIS A 116 -9.02 -7.06 -3.72
N PRO A 117 -10.37 -7.04 -3.68
CA PRO A 117 -11.14 -6.40 -2.61
C PRO A 117 -10.95 -7.11 -1.27
N LEU A 118 -11.31 -6.40 -0.22
CA LEU A 118 -11.30 -6.87 1.16
C LEU A 118 -12.73 -6.87 1.69
N GLN A 119 -13.08 -7.90 2.44
CA GLN A 119 -14.29 -7.94 3.24
C GLN A 119 -14.09 -7.07 4.49
N LEU A 120 -15.04 -6.21 4.82
CA LEU A 120 -14.93 -5.38 6.02
C LEU A 120 -15.59 -6.08 7.21
N ILE A 121 -14.89 -6.16 8.35
CA ILE A 121 -15.41 -6.68 9.61
C ILE A 121 -15.34 -5.57 10.66
N ASP A 122 -16.48 -5.20 11.22
CA ASP A 122 -16.54 -4.33 12.40
C ASP A 122 -16.14 -5.14 13.65
N ASN A 123 -15.06 -4.72 14.31
CA ASN A 123 -14.50 -5.44 15.46
C ASN A 123 -15.42 -5.45 16.68
N ASN A 124 -16.32 -4.48 16.82
CA ASN A 124 -17.21 -4.38 17.99
C ASN A 124 -18.47 -5.23 17.80
N THR A 125 -18.99 -5.30 16.58
CA THR A 125 -20.28 -5.96 16.30
C THR A 125 -20.11 -7.32 15.62
N GLY A 126 -18.94 -7.61 15.06
CA GLY A 126 -18.69 -8.77 14.20
C GLY A 126 -19.45 -8.68 12.87
N THR A 127 -20.07 -7.53 12.57
CA THR A 127 -20.83 -7.35 11.34
C THR A 127 -19.92 -7.32 10.13
N ILE A 128 -20.20 -8.17 9.15
CA ILE A 128 -19.49 -8.19 7.87
C ILE A 128 -20.24 -7.28 6.90
N SER A 129 -19.53 -6.37 6.26
CA SER A 129 -20.02 -5.57 5.16
C SER A 129 -19.21 -5.80 3.89
N GLN A 130 -19.92 -5.96 2.77
CA GLN A 130 -19.26 -6.02 1.47
C GLN A 130 -18.90 -4.61 1.00
N ASN A 131 -17.72 -4.47 0.40
CA ASN A 131 -17.40 -3.24 -0.29
C ASN A 131 -18.31 -3.08 -1.52
N SER A 132 -18.99 -1.95 -1.61
CA SER A 132 -19.91 -1.62 -2.71
C SER A 132 -19.21 -1.26 -4.04
N TYR A 133 -17.95 -1.65 -4.19
CA TYR A 133 -17.21 -1.38 -5.41
C TYR A 133 -17.57 -2.38 -6.51
N ASP A 134 -17.84 -1.86 -7.70
CA ASP A 134 -18.05 -2.67 -8.90
C ASP A 134 -16.69 -3.22 -9.39
N TRP A 135 -16.28 -4.34 -8.81
CA TRP A 135 -15.09 -5.06 -9.22
C TRP A 135 -15.41 -6.00 -10.37
N SER A 136 -14.69 -5.87 -11.46
CA SER A 136 -14.65 -6.87 -12.52
C SER A 136 -13.24 -7.45 -12.62
N SER A 137 -13.13 -8.78 -12.65
CA SER A 137 -11.84 -9.44 -12.90
C SER A 137 -11.33 -9.13 -14.30
N GLY A 138 -10.04 -8.87 -14.42
CA GLY A 138 -9.42 -8.61 -15.72
C GLY A 138 -8.02 -8.03 -15.62
N GLU A 139 -7.35 -8.02 -16.76
CA GLU A 139 -6.03 -7.40 -16.94
C GLU A 139 -6.16 -5.90 -17.15
N TYR A 140 -5.18 -5.17 -16.61
CA TYR A 140 -5.11 -3.72 -16.70
C TYR A 140 -3.69 -3.28 -17.06
N ASP A 141 -3.59 -2.42 -18.08
CA ASP A 141 -2.38 -1.66 -18.39
C ASP A 141 -2.68 -0.16 -18.29
N LEU A 142 -2.18 0.45 -17.23
CA LEU A 142 -2.38 1.87 -16.96
C LEU A 142 -1.14 2.72 -17.23
N ARG A 143 -0.03 2.13 -17.68
CA ARG A 143 1.26 2.81 -17.89
C ARG A 143 1.13 4.03 -18.80
N ALA A 144 0.49 3.85 -19.96
CA ALA A 144 0.31 4.97 -20.90
C ALA A 144 -0.60 6.08 -20.36
N ALA A 145 -1.63 5.72 -19.59
CA ALA A 145 -2.54 6.68 -18.97
C ALA A 145 -1.84 7.49 -17.87
N LEU A 146 -1.10 6.83 -16.99
CA LEU A 146 -0.33 7.47 -15.92
C LEU A 146 0.77 8.38 -16.48
N LYS A 147 1.49 7.95 -17.52
CA LYS A 147 2.48 8.79 -18.20
C LYS A 147 1.88 10.10 -18.73
N LYS A 148 0.62 10.05 -19.20
CA LYS A 148 -0.14 11.24 -19.65
C LYS A 148 -0.79 12.02 -18.49
N GLY A 149 -0.63 11.58 -17.25
CA GLY A 149 -1.27 12.17 -16.07
C GLY A 149 -2.78 11.93 -16.02
N LYS A 150 -3.31 10.91 -16.69
CA LYS A 150 -4.75 10.66 -16.78
C LYS A 150 -5.06 9.28 -16.21
N LEU A 151 -5.91 9.24 -15.19
CA LEU A 151 -6.53 8.01 -14.69
C LEU A 151 -8.00 7.92 -15.15
N ARG A 152 -8.26 8.23 -16.43
CA ARG A 152 -9.60 8.16 -16.99
C ARG A 152 -9.84 6.75 -17.56
N GLY A 153 -10.96 6.12 -17.18
CA GLY A 153 -11.37 4.81 -17.63
C GLY A 153 -11.79 3.92 -16.46
N LYS A 154 -12.04 2.65 -16.73
CA LYS A 154 -12.24 1.64 -15.68
C LYS A 154 -10.89 1.41 -14.99
N ILE A 155 -10.71 2.05 -13.87
CA ILE A 155 -9.57 1.84 -12.99
C ILE A 155 -9.98 0.72 -12.04
N PRO A 156 -9.12 -0.30 -11.83
CA PRO A 156 -9.39 -1.27 -10.79
C PRO A 156 -9.52 -0.52 -9.47
N CYS A 157 -10.44 -0.92 -8.62
CA CYS A 157 -10.45 -0.42 -7.26
C CYS A 157 -9.09 -0.75 -6.63
N ILE A 158 -8.46 0.23 -5.99
CA ILE A 158 -7.16 0.05 -5.37
C ILE A 158 -7.41 -0.25 -3.89
N PRO A 159 -7.15 -1.49 -3.42
CA PRO A 159 -7.48 -1.91 -2.06
C PRO A 159 -6.52 -1.33 -1.02
N ALA A 160 -6.78 -1.58 0.27
CA ALA A 160 -5.80 -1.43 1.34
C ALA A 160 -4.67 -2.46 1.20
N THR A 161 -3.62 -2.32 2.01
CA THR A 161 -2.40 -3.13 2.00
C THR A 161 -2.66 -4.62 1.84
N SER A 162 -3.60 -5.17 2.61
CA SER A 162 -3.90 -6.61 2.65
C SER A 162 -4.54 -7.16 1.37
N GLY A 163 -4.86 -6.31 0.40
CA GLY A 163 -5.30 -6.68 -0.95
C GLY A 163 -4.20 -6.59 -2.02
N LEU A 164 -2.95 -6.31 -1.64
CA LEU A 164 -1.85 -6.06 -2.56
C LEU A 164 -0.94 -7.27 -2.69
N CYS A 165 -0.73 -7.71 -3.94
CA CYS A 165 0.21 -8.76 -4.27
C CYS A 165 1.05 -8.34 -5.49
N PHE A 166 2.34 -8.67 -5.47
CA PHE A 166 3.29 -8.26 -6.49
C PHE A 166 4.26 -9.38 -6.84
N THR A 167 4.79 -9.37 -8.05
CA THR A 167 5.99 -10.15 -8.35
C THR A 167 7.20 -9.49 -7.71
N ARG A 168 8.20 -10.31 -7.32
CA ARG A 168 9.49 -9.82 -6.83
C ARG A 168 10.14 -8.86 -7.82
N SER A 169 10.18 -9.23 -9.09
CA SER A 169 10.80 -8.44 -10.16
C SER A 169 10.21 -7.04 -10.33
N LEU A 170 8.92 -6.84 -10.02
CA LEU A 170 8.33 -5.51 -9.98
C LEU A 170 8.73 -4.76 -8.71
N LEU A 171 8.71 -5.40 -7.55
CA LEU A 171 9.09 -4.74 -6.29
C LEU A 171 10.56 -4.34 -6.25
N GLU A 172 11.47 -5.07 -6.89
CA GLU A 172 12.88 -4.70 -7.04
C GLU A 172 13.08 -3.37 -7.79
N GLN A 173 12.12 -2.94 -8.59
CA GLN A 173 12.13 -1.65 -9.26
C GLN A 173 11.57 -0.51 -8.38
N ILE A 174 10.81 -0.85 -7.33
CA ILE A 174 10.09 0.10 -6.47
C ILE A 174 10.79 0.27 -5.13
N LEU A 175 11.31 -0.83 -4.59
CA LEU A 175 11.93 -0.88 -3.26
C LEU A 175 13.46 -0.75 -3.35
N PRO A 176 14.12 -0.15 -2.37
CA PRO A 176 13.50 0.38 -1.15
C PRO A 176 12.70 1.66 -1.39
N MET A 177 11.57 1.77 -0.68
CA MET A 177 10.86 3.05 -0.60
C MET A 177 11.68 4.07 0.18
N PRO A 178 11.52 5.37 -0.13
CA PRO A 178 12.18 6.41 0.64
C PRO A 178 11.81 6.36 2.12
N GLU A 179 12.82 6.34 2.97
CA GLU A 179 12.72 6.44 4.42
C GLU A 179 13.39 7.76 4.82
N ALA A 180 12.61 8.74 5.23
CA ALA A 180 13.14 9.98 5.77
C ALA A 180 12.33 10.35 7.02
N ASP A 181 12.96 11.07 7.95
CA ASP A 181 12.30 11.59 9.14
C ASP A 181 11.00 12.30 8.75
N ALA A 182 9.92 11.96 9.41
CA ALA A 182 8.57 12.48 9.14
C ALA A 182 7.93 12.09 7.79
N VAL A 183 8.47 11.14 7.02
CA VAL A 183 7.83 10.65 5.79
C VAL A 183 6.78 9.60 6.11
N SER A 184 5.53 9.93 5.81
CA SER A 184 4.39 8.99 5.89
C SER A 184 3.99 8.53 4.50
N ILE A 185 4.85 7.80 3.82
CA ILE A 185 4.49 7.06 2.62
C ILE A 185 4.33 5.58 2.99
N GLY A 186 3.47 4.90 2.29
CA GLY A 186 3.16 3.50 2.54
C GLY A 186 2.61 2.85 1.29
N ASP A 187 1.55 2.10 1.46
CA ASP A 187 0.87 1.37 0.41
C ASP A 187 0.49 2.21 -0.82
N THR A 188 0.16 3.49 -0.64
CA THR A 188 -0.19 4.42 -1.73
C THR A 188 0.96 4.60 -2.72
N TYR A 189 2.21 4.68 -2.23
CA TYR A 189 3.38 4.75 -3.10
C TYR A 189 3.57 3.44 -3.88
N LEU A 190 3.49 2.29 -3.21
CA LEU A 190 3.57 0.98 -3.86
C LEU A 190 2.52 0.82 -4.95
N LYS A 191 1.25 1.12 -4.62
CA LYS A 191 0.11 0.97 -5.53
C LYS A 191 0.28 1.75 -6.81
N PHE A 192 0.50 3.05 -6.70
CA PHE A 192 0.59 3.91 -7.88
C PHE A 192 1.86 3.68 -8.70
N THR A 193 2.97 3.35 -8.04
CA THR A 193 4.21 3.04 -8.74
C THR A 193 4.09 1.72 -9.50
N ALA A 194 3.49 0.71 -8.91
CA ALA A 194 3.24 -0.58 -9.56
C ALA A 194 2.36 -0.43 -10.81
N LEU A 195 1.26 0.35 -10.72
CA LEU A 195 0.38 0.66 -11.85
C LEU A 195 1.11 1.40 -12.98
N ALA A 196 2.15 2.17 -12.65
CA ALA A 196 2.93 2.93 -13.62
C ALA A 196 4.03 2.12 -14.30
N LEU A 197 4.49 1.06 -13.67
CA LEU A 197 5.62 0.25 -14.13
C LEU A 197 5.19 -1.03 -14.86
N SER A 198 4.05 -1.61 -14.49
CA SER A 198 3.66 -2.93 -14.99
C SER A 198 2.17 -3.03 -15.31
N GLU A 199 1.85 -3.97 -16.18
CA GLU A 199 0.52 -4.56 -16.29
C GLU A 199 0.21 -5.35 -15.02
N GLY A 200 -1.08 -5.53 -14.72
CA GLY A 200 -1.51 -6.32 -13.60
C GLY A 200 -2.94 -6.81 -13.74
N PHE A 201 -3.41 -7.50 -12.72
CA PHE A 201 -4.72 -8.10 -12.69
C PHE A 201 -5.54 -7.59 -11.50
N ALA A 202 -6.79 -7.20 -11.75
CA ALA A 202 -7.76 -7.01 -10.69
C ALA A 202 -8.59 -8.29 -10.56
N LEU A 203 -8.57 -8.92 -9.38
CA LEU A 203 -9.32 -10.14 -9.11
C LEU A 203 -10.55 -9.78 -8.28
N ALA A 204 -11.74 -9.92 -8.85
CA ALA A 204 -13.02 -9.58 -8.20
C ALA A 204 -13.45 -10.65 -7.18
N LYS A 205 -12.59 -10.94 -6.21
CA LYS A 205 -12.85 -11.90 -5.15
C LYS A 205 -12.29 -11.36 -3.82
N GLU A 206 -13.09 -11.31 -2.79
CA GLU A 206 -12.63 -10.98 -1.44
C GLU A 206 -11.78 -12.13 -0.90
N LEU A 207 -10.48 -11.88 -0.70
CA LEU A 207 -9.51 -12.88 -0.26
C LEU A 207 -8.81 -12.51 1.04
N ALA A 208 -9.22 -11.40 1.65
CA ALA A 208 -8.79 -10.98 2.98
C ALA A 208 -9.91 -10.20 3.66
N THR A 209 -9.85 -10.14 4.98
CA THR A 209 -10.73 -9.31 5.79
C THR A 209 -10.00 -8.11 6.30
N GLN A 210 -10.58 -6.93 6.15
CA GLN A 210 -10.11 -5.71 6.78
C GLN A 210 -10.91 -5.45 8.06
N ARG A 211 -10.22 -5.36 9.18
CA ARG A 211 -10.81 -5.11 10.48
C ARG A 211 -11.01 -3.61 10.70
N ILE A 212 -12.22 -3.22 11.09
CA ILE A 212 -12.55 -1.84 11.45
C ILE A 212 -12.62 -1.73 12.97
N HIS A 213 -11.75 -0.92 13.55
CA HIS A 213 -11.65 -0.67 14.99
C HIS A 213 -11.19 0.77 15.29
N ALA A 214 -11.35 1.20 16.55
CA ALA A 214 -11.11 2.60 16.93
C ALA A 214 -9.66 3.09 16.70
N THR A 215 -8.68 2.17 16.69
CA THR A 215 -7.27 2.50 16.53
C THR A 215 -6.73 2.30 15.11
N ASN A 216 -7.60 2.06 14.10
CA ASN A 216 -7.15 1.98 12.71
C ASN A 216 -6.35 3.24 12.32
N ALA A 217 -5.20 3.04 11.69
CA ALA A 217 -4.29 4.12 11.32
C ALA A 217 -4.88 5.11 10.31
N PHE A 218 -5.90 4.71 9.52
CA PHE A 218 -6.49 5.53 8.47
C PHE A 218 -8.02 5.65 8.55
N THR A 219 -8.75 4.58 8.86
CA THR A 219 -10.18 4.45 8.53
C THR A 219 -11.09 5.40 9.32
N LEU A 220 -10.92 5.52 10.65
CA LEU A 220 -11.79 6.29 11.54
C LEU A 220 -11.20 7.63 12.01
N ARG A 221 -10.16 8.13 11.35
CA ARG A 221 -9.48 9.38 11.76
C ARG A 221 -10.32 10.62 11.48
N GLN A 222 -10.32 11.55 12.44
CA GLN A 222 -10.93 12.86 12.27
C GLN A 222 -10.10 13.78 11.36
N ASP A 223 -8.76 13.64 11.36
CA ASP A 223 -7.82 14.40 10.53
C ASP A 223 -7.55 13.73 9.15
N LYS A 224 -8.47 12.89 8.69
CA LYS A 224 -8.32 12.08 7.45
C LYS A 224 -7.95 12.91 6.23
N GLN A 225 -8.53 14.10 6.05
CA GLN A 225 -8.22 14.96 4.90
C GLN A 225 -6.78 15.48 4.96
N GLN A 226 -6.29 15.84 6.14
CA GLN A 226 -4.91 16.28 6.34
C GLN A 226 -3.92 15.12 6.11
N LEU A 227 -4.27 13.92 6.59
CA LEU A 227 -3.48 12.71 6.32
C LEU A 227 -3.42 12.40 4.80
N ILE A 228 -4.54 12.51 4.08
CA ILE A 228 -4.57 12.34 2.62
C ILE A 228 -3.69 13.40 1.93
N ALA A 229 -3.75 14.66 2.38
CA ALA A 229 -2.89 15.73 1.85
C ALA A 229 -1.41 15.36 1.98
N ARG A 230 -1.00 14.90 3.15
CA ARG A 230 0.35 14.44 3.45
C ARG A 230 0.77 13.28 2.55
N ILE A 231 -0.01 12.20 2.55
CA ILE A 231 0.28 11.00 1.76
C ILE A 231 0.43 11.35 0.27
N HIS A 232 -0.49 12.13 -0.29
CA HIS A 232 -0.46 12.48 -1.71
C HIS A 232 0.73 13.39 -2.08
N THR A 233 1.04 14.38 -1.26
CA THR A 233 2.18 15.27 -1.54
C THR A 233 3.52 14.55 -1.44
N LEU A 234 3.70 13.72 -0.41
CA LEU A 234 4.93 12.95 -0.24
C LEU A 234 5.08 11.86 -1.32
N THR A 235 4.02 11.12 -1.60
CA THR A 235 4.01 10.14 -2.69
C THR A 235 4.37 10.80 -4.02
N ALA A 236 3.75 11.92 -4.34
CA ALA A 236 4.01 12.66 -5.58
C ALA A 236 5.47 13.15 -5.66
N TYR A 237 6.01 13.67 -4.54
CA TYR A 237 7.39 14.14 -4.47
C TYR A 237 8.38 13.01 -4.84
N TRP A 238 8.26 11.88 -4.19
CA TRP A 238 9.17 10.76 -4.43
C TRP A 238 8.94 10.07 -5.77
N MET A 239 7.69 9.98 -6.24
CA MET A 239 7.41 9.47 -7.60
C MET A 239 8.03 10.35 -8.68
N ARG A 240 8.00 11.67 -8.50
CA ARG A 240 8.61 12.61 -9.47
C ARG A 240 10.14 12.46 -9.53
N ILE A 241 10.79 12.20 -8.38
CA ILE A 241 12.23 12.02 -8.29
C ILE A 241 12.64 10.66 -8.86
N ASN A 242 12.02 9.59 -8.38
CA ASN A 242 12.45 8.23 -8.71
C ASN A 242 11.94 7.75 -10.07
N PHE A 243 10.80 8.30 -10.55
CA PHE A 243 10.14 7.91 -11.79
C PHE A 243 9.76 9.15 -12.64
N PRO A 244 10.73 9.91 -13.17
CA PRO A 244 10.46 11.17 -13.89
C PRO A 244 9.53 11.03 -15.10
N PHE A 245 9.43 9.84 -15.69
CA PHE A 245 8.57 9.57 -16.84
C PHE A 245 7.06 9.64 -16.51
N ILE A 246 6.67 9.58 -15.23
CA ILE A 246 5.30 9.75 -14.76
C ILE A 246 5.07 11.09 -14.03
N LYS A 247 5.92 12.08 -14.27
CA LYS A 247 5.83 13.41 -13.64
C LYS A 247 4.45 14.05 -13.77
N ASN A 248 3.74 13.82 -14.86
CA ASN A 248 2.40 14.37 -15.06
C ASN A 248 1.38 13.79 -14.08
N PHE A 249 1.49 12.49 -13.77
CA PHE A 249 0.67 11.87 -12.73
C PHE A 249 1.07 12.37 -11.34
N ALA A 250 2.36 12.44 -11.06
CA ALA A 250 2.86 13.01 -9.81
C ALA A 250 2.36 14.43 -9.59
N ASN A 251 2.38 15.29 -10.62
CA ASN A 251 1.85 16.65 -10.56
C ASN A 251 0.35 16.68 -10.22
N ASN A 252 -0.44 15.74 -10.78
CA ASN A 252 -1.86 15.64 -10.46
C ASN A 252 -2.09 15.20 -9.02
N LEU A 253 -1.36 14.19 -8.56
CA LEU A 253 -1.43 13.71 -7.18
C LEU A 253 -1.02 14.81 -6.19
N PHE A 254 0.05 15.54 -6.50
CA PHE A 254 0.51 16.68 -5.72
C PHE A 254 -0.55 17.78 -5.64
N ALA A 255 -1.20 18.11 -6.76
CA ALA A 255 -2.27 19.11 -6.77
C ALA A 255 -3.46 18.70 -5.90
N VAL A 256 -3.82 17.43 -5.87
CA VAL A 256 -4.85 16.91 -4.93
C VAL A 256 -4.43 17.15 -3.48
N GLY A 257 -3.20 16.77 -3.13
CA GLY A 257 -2.67 16.96 -1.77
C GLY A 257 -2.63 18.43 -1.35
N ILE A 258 -2.16 19.33 -2.23
CA ILE A 258 -2.16 20.80 -1.97
C ILE A 258 -3.58 21.32 -1.80
N GLY A 259 -4.55 20.86 -2.60
CA GLY A 259 -5.96 21.26 -2.45
C GLY A 259 -6.54 20.86 -1.08
N PHE A 260 -6.23 19.66 -0.60
CA PHE A 260 -6.60 19.25 0.76
C PHE A 260 -5.90 20.07 1.85
N TYR A 261 -4.61 20.39 1.71
CA TYR A 261 -3.92 21.27 2.65
C TYR A 261 -4.57 22.66 2.74
N TRP A 262 -4.95 23.26 1.60
CA TRP A 262 -5.65 24.53 1.60
C TRP A 262 -7.01 24.48 2.31
N ARG A 263 -7.71 23.35 2.20
CA ARG A 263 -8.99 23.13 2.90
C ARG A 263 -8.84 22.94 4.40
N THR A 264 -7.77 22.32 4.84
CA THR A 264 -7.57 21.89 6.25
C THR A 264 -6.70 22.84 7.07
N GLY A 265 -6.46 24.05 6.60
CA GLY A 265 -5.77 25.09 7.35
C GLY A 265 -4.28 25.23 7.05
N GLY A 266 -3.75 24.55 6.04
CA GLY A 266 -2.40 24.76 5.54
C GLY A 266 -1.46 23.56 5.70
N ILE A 267 -0.21 23.77 5.26
CA ILE A 267 0.83 22.73 5.22
C ILE A 267 1.50 22.65 6.58
N GLU A 268 1.58 21.46 7.14
CA GLU A 268 2.27 21.19 8.39
C GLU A 268 3.77 21.55 8.30
N ALA A 269 4.32 22.10 9.37
CA ALA A 269 5.71 22.59 9.40
C ALA A 269 6.73 21.51 8.97
N ALA A 270 6.52 20.26 9.34
CA ALA A 270 7.39 19.13 8.99
C ALA A 270 7.49 18.90 7.48
N TYR A 271 6.43 19.23 6.70
CA TYR A 271 6.37 18.95 5.26
C TYR A 271 6.58 20.17 4.36
N GLN A 272 6.71 21.37 4.94
CA GLN A 272 6.89 22.62 4.18
C GLN A 272 8.11 22.56 3.24
N LYS A 273 9.24 22.02 3.72
CA LYS A 273 10.46 21.90 2.90
C LYS A 273 10.25 21.01 1.68
N VAL A 274 9.56 19.87 1.85
CA VAL A 274 9.26 18.95 0.74
C VAL A 274 8.36 19.63 -0.29
N VAL A 275 7.31 20.31 0.17
CA VAL A 275 6.39 21.05 -0.70
C VAL A 275 7.10 22.19 -1.44
N GLN A 276 7.95 22.96 -0.76
CA GLN A 276 8.76 24.01 -1.37
C GLN A 276 9.71 23.45 -2.44
N SER A 277 10.40 22.35 -2.12
CA SER A 277 11.30 21.65 -3.04
C SER A 277 10.56 21.19 -4.30
N TYR A 278 9.35 20.62 -4.12
CA TYR A 278 8.51 20.24 -5.26
C TYR A 278 8.18 21.42 -6.15
N PHE A 279 7.67 22.51 -5.58
CA PHE A 279 7.34 23.74 -6.33
C PHE A 279 8.57 24.35 -7.03
N SER A 280 9.75 24.29 -6.41
CA SER A 280 10.98 24.80 -6.99
C SER A 280 11.47 23.98 -8.20
N SER A 281 11.08 22.70 -8.27
CA SER A 281 11.43 21.80 -9.39
C SER A 281 10.50 21.96 -10.62
N LEU A 282 9.44 22.77 -10.51
CA LEU A 282 8.43 22.91 -11.55
C LEU A 282 8.78 23.98 -12.57
N LEU A 283 8.45 23.71 -13.83
CA LEU A 283 8.39 24.74 -14.86
C LEU A 283 7.22 25.72 -14.58
N PRO A 284 7.28 26.98 -15.04
CA PRO A 284 6.22 27.97 -14.79
C PRO A 284 4.81 27.47 -15.18
N LEU A 285 4.66 26.82 -16.32
CA LEU A 285 3.39 26.25 -16.77
C LEU A 285 2.90 25.09 -15.88
N GLU A 286 3.79 24.20 -15.47
CA GLU A 286 3.45 23.11 -14.53
C GLU A 286 2.94 23.68 -13.20
N ARG A 287 3.58 24.76 -12.70
CA ARG A 287 3.18 25.43 -11.45
C ARG A 287 1.79 26.05 -11.56
N LEU A 288 1.49 26.72 -12.67
CA LEU A 288 0.15 27.28 -12.92
C LEU A 288 -0.92 26.18 -12.96
N GLU A 289 -0.64 25.10 -13.68
CA GLU A 289 -1.57 23.95 -13.80
C GLU A 289 -1.83 23.30 -12.44
N ILE A 290 -0.80 23.05 -11.64
CA ILE A 290 -0.93 22.48 -10.30
C ILE A 290 -1.76 23.40 -9.40
N ASN A 291 -1.50 24.71 -9.39
CA ASN A 291 -2.27 25.65 -8.57
C ASN A 291 -3.75 25.69 -8.97
N PHE A 292 -4.05 25.67 -10.27
CA PHE A 292 -5.44 25.64 -10.76
C PHE A 292 -6.15 24.34 -10.32
N ARG A 293 -5.50 23.20 -10.45
CA ARG A 293 -6.03 21.90 -10.02
C ARG A 293 -6.19 21.83 -8.50
N ALA A 294 -5.21 22.34 -7.74
CA ALA A 294 -5.29 22.41 -6.29
C ALA A 294 -6.47 23.26 -5.82
N PHE A 295 -6.71 24.39 -6.46
CA PHE A 295 -7.88 25.24 -6.19
C PHE A 295 -9.21 24.48 -6.44
N TYR A 296 -9.30 23.76 -7.57
CA TYR A 296 -10.46 22.90 -7.85
C TYR A 296 -10.69 21.84 -6.75
N HIS A 297 -9.62 21.19 -6.28
CA HIS A 297 -9.70 20.19 -5.22
C HIS A 297 -9.97 20.80 -3.83
N CYS A 298 -9.60 22.05 -3.61
CA CYS A 298 -9.93 22.80 -2.40
C CYS A 298 -11.44 23.09 -2.29
N LEU A 299 -12.11 23.33 -3.43
CA LEU A 299 -13.54 23.68 -3.46
C LEU A 299 -14.49 22.47 -3.43
N LYS A 300 -14.00 21.28 -3.78
CA LYS A 300 -14.77 20.01 -3.72
C LYS A 300 -14.85 19.44 -2.33
#